data_1e365cdeba4e71ef19c02655d63bdd96
#
_entry.id   1e365cdeba4e71ef19c02655d63bdd96
#
_cell.length_a   1.000
_cell.length_b   1.000
_cell.length_c   1.000
_cell.angle_alpha   90.00
_cell.angle_beta   90.00
_cell.angle_gamma   90.00
#
_symmetry.space_group_name_H-M   'P 1'
#
loop_
_entity.id
_entity.type
_entity.pdbx_description
1 polymer ?
#
loop_
_entity_poly.entity_id
_entity_poly.type
_entity_poly.pdbx_seq_one_letter_code
_entity_poly.pdbx_strand_id
1 'polypeptide(L)'
;IDYPAYANRIDPNPRREGFVTEENKDQFPELGNHRVGVSMQYVEREPRFYASVAYNGATWYLLNEPDNANKDKQIFYYRGSGNGYTNTMFWLRTGIGVMKFVHPDDTNRDEKDEYILKKAEPAIRYAEILLIYAEALNELTGSYTVASWNGETQYTIQRDINEMKK
;
A
#
# COMPACT_ATOMS: atom_id res chain seq x y z
N ILE A 1 -14.17 -19.69 8.73
CA ILE A 1 -15.16 -18.90 9.47
C ILE A 1 -15.75 -17.94 8.44
N ASP A 2 -17.02 -18.13 8.17
CA ASP A 2 -17.76 -17.27 7.25
C ASP A 2 -18.29 -16.07 8.03
N TYR A 3 -17.90 -14.84 7.64
CA TYR A 3 -18.41 -13.61 8.23
C TYR A 3 -19.20 -12.79 7.20
N PRO A 4 -20.33 -13.28 6.72
CA PRO A 4 -21.06 -12.64 5.63
C PRO A 4 -21.51 -11.21 5.96
N ALA A 5 -21.83 -10.92 7.22
CA ALA A 5 -22.23 -9.59 7.66
C ALA A 5 -21.05 -8.59 7.67
N TYR A 6 -19.86 -9.07 7.92
CA TYR A 6 -18.65 -8.27 7.89
C TYR A 6 -18.17 -8.00 6.46
N ALA A 7 -18.18 -9.04 5.63
CA ALA A 7 -17.84 -8.92 4.21
C ALA A 7 -18.74 -7.90 3.49
N ASN A 8 -20.03 -7.93 3.76
CA ASN A 8 -20.99 -6.98 3.17
C ASN A 8 -20.79 -5.52 3.61
N ARG A 9 -20.11 -5.26 4.73
CA ARG A 9 -19.85 -3.91 5.21
C ARG A 9 -18.55 -3.32 4.68
N ILE A 10 -17.55 -4.16 4.40
CA ILE A 10 -16.18 -3.74 4.07
C ILE A 10 -15.90 -3.88 2.59
N ASP A 11 -16.38 -4.95 1.98
CA ASP A 11 -16.23 -5.18 0.55
C ASP A 11 -17.63 -5.34 -0.08
N PRO A 12 -18.04 -4.38 -0.92
CA PRO A 12 -19.29 -4.50 -1.68
C PRO A 12 -19.26 -5.69 -2.67
N ASN A 13 -18.07 -6.24 -2.95
CA ASN A 13 -17.82 -7.43 -3.75
C ASN A 13 -17.23 -8.58 -2.91
N PRO A 14 -17.95 -9.14 -1.93
CA PRO A 14 -17.41 -10.14 -1.01
C PRO A 14 -17.02 -11.47 -1.68
N ARG A 15 -17.44 -11.71 -2.91
CA ARG A 15 -17.20 -12.95 -3.66
C ARG A 15 -16.13 -12.80 -4.72
N ARG A 16 -14.97 -12.35 -4.32
CA ARG A 16 -13.80 -12.39 -5.21
C ARG A 16 -13.12 -13.73 -5.07
N GLU A 17 -13.78 -14.76 -5.59
CA GLU A 17 -13.26 -16.13 -5.60
C GLU A 17 -12.35 -16.37 -6.79
N GLY A 18 -11.35 -17.24 -6.62
CA GLY A 18 -10.44 -17.64 -7.69
C GLY A 18 -9.21 -16.77 -7.84
N PHE A 19 -8.61 -16.88 -9.00
CA PHE A 19 -7.34 -16.27 -9.33
C PHE A 19 -7.42 -15.59 -10.70
N VAL A 20 -6.55 -14.62 -10.91
CA VAL A 20 -6.32 -14.04 -12.23
C VAL A 20 -5.69 -15.10 -13.14
N THR A 21 -6.25 -15.25 -14.33
CA THR A 21 -5.82 -16.21 -15.36
C THR A 21 -5.22 -15.49 -16.57
N GLU A 22 -4.64 -16.23 -17.50
CA GLU A 22 -4.17 -15.69 -18.79
C GLU A 22 -5.30 -15.01 -19.60
N GLU A 23 -6.53 -15.47 -19.44
CA GLU A 23 -7.69 -14.98 -20.20
C GLU A 23 -8.20 -13.63 -19.69
N ASN A 24 -8.05 -13.34 -18.39
CA ASN A 24 -8.61 -12.14 -17.76
C ASN A 24 -7.56 -11.15 -17.23
N LYS A 25 -6.27 -11.46 -17.30
CA LYS A 25 -5.19 -10.66 -16.71
C LYS A 25 -5.19 -9.19 -17.19
N ASP A 26 -5.61 -8.94 -18.41
CA ASP A 26 -5.59 -7.59 -19.00
C ASP A 26 -6.69 -6.68 -18.43
N GLN A 27 -7.66 -7.26 -17.71
CA GLN A 27 -8.67 -6.50 -16.97
C GLN A 27 -8.12 -5.85 -15.70
N PHE A 28 -6.95 -6.26 -15.22
CA PHE A 28 -6.35 -5.86 -13.94
C PHE A 28 -4.97 -5.20 -14.10
N PRO A 29 -4.85 -4.06 -14.81
CA PRO A 29 -3.58 -3.40 -15.04
C PRO A 29 -2.88 -2.93 -13.76
N GLU A 30 -3.64 -2.68 -12.69
CA GLU A 30 -3.14 -2.25 -11.38
C GLU A 30 -2.23 -3.28 -10.69
N LEU A 31 -2.29 -4.55 -11.09
CA LEU A 31 -1.44 -5.61 -10.54
C LEU A 31 -0.01 -5.62 -11.10
N GLY A 32 0.31 -4.75 -12.05
CA GLY A 32 1.61 -4.69 -12.68
C GLY A 32 1.82 -5.69 -13.83
N ASN A 33 3.07 -6.07 -14.10
CA ASN A 33 3.42 -6.89 -15.27
C ASN A 33 3.04 -8.36 -15.09
N HIS A 34 3.18 -8.90 -13.89
CA HIS A 34 2.91 -10.30 -13.58
C HIS A 34 1.62 -10.41 -12.76
N ARG A 35 0.52 -10.71 -13.42
CA ARG A 35 -0.83 -10.68 -12.86
C ARG A 35 -1.40 -12.08 -12.59
N VAL A 36 -0.99 -13.05 -13.42
CA VAL A 36 -1.52 -14.43 -13.36
C VAL A 36 -1.17 -15.10 -12.05
N GLY A 37 -2.13 -15.79 -11.46
CA GLY A 37 -1.98 -16.45 -10.16
C GLY A 37 -2.22 -15.53 -8.95
N VAL A 38 -2.52 -14.24 -9.16
CA VAL A 38 -2.97 -13.34 -8.09
C VAL A 38 -4.40 -13.66 -7.72
N SER A 39 -4.69 -13.79 -6.42
CA SER A 39 -6.05 -14.04 -5.94
C SER A 39 -6.95 -12.85 -6.24
N MET A 40 -8.18 -13.13 -6.65
CA MET A 40 -9.22 -12.12 -6.95
C MET A 40 -9.53 -11.20 -5.76
N GLN A 41 -9.23 -11.61 -4.53
CA GLN A 41 -9.36 -10.74 -3.34
C GLN A 41 -8.43 -9.52 -3.37
N TYR A 42 -7.37 -9.54 -4.17
CA TYR A 42 -6.37 -8.45 -4.28
C TYR A 42 -6.58 -7.57 -5.50
N VAL A 43 -7.57 -7.82 -6.35
CA VAL A 43 -7.87 -6.99 -7.50
C VAL A 43 -8.74 -5.78 -7.12
N GLU A 44 -8.69 -4.71 -7.91
CA GLU A 44 -9.46 -3.48 -7.72
C GLU A 44 -9.36 -2.91 -6.29
N ARG A 45 -8.19 -3.01 -5.69
CA ARG A 45 -7.89 -2.35 -4.42
C ARG A 45 -7.43 -0.91 -4.67
N GLU A 46 -7.49 -0.10 -3.63
CA GLU A 46 -6.98 1.27 -3.69
C GLU A 46 -5.47 1.29 -4.05
N PRO A 47 -4.97 2.32 -4.74
CA PRO A 47 -3.55 2.41 -5.11
C PRO A 47 -2.58 2.29 -3.92
N ARG A 48 -2.99 2.75 -2.75
CA ARG A 48 -2.20 2.64 -1.52
C ARG A 48 -1.98 1.19 -1.09
N PHE A 49 -2.94 0.31 -1.35
CA PHE A 49 -2.79 -1.12 -1.09
C PHE A 49 -1.59 -1.68 -1.86
N TYR A 50 -1.53 -1.46 -3.17
CA TYR A 50 -0.44 -1.95 -4.02
C TYR A 50 0.92 -1.33 -3.70
N ALA A 51 0.94 -0.09 -3.20
CA ALA A 51 2.16 0.58 -2.81
C ALA A 51 2.70 0.14 -1.43
N SER A 52 1.89 -0.50 -0.59
CA SER A 52 2.22 -0.73 0.81
C SER A 52 2.21 -2.19 1.23
N VAL A 53 1.45 -3.03 0.53
CA VAL A 53 1.18 -4.42 0.92
C VAL A 53 1.88 -5.39 -0.02
N ALA A 54 2.71 -6.26 0.54
CA ALA A 54 3.27 -7.42 -0.15
C ALA A 54 2.27 -8.58 -0.03
N TYR A 55 1.41 -8.73 -1.02
CA TYR A 55 0.43 -9.81 -1.09
C TYR A 55 0.96 -10.98 -1.93
N ASN A 56 0.36 -12.15 -1.78
CA ASN A 56 0.75 -13.33 -2.55
C ASN A 56 0.51 -13.12 -4.06
N GLY A 57 1.57 -13.20 -4.84
CA GLY A 57 1.56 -12.91 -6.27
C GLY A 57 1.86 -11.44 -6.64
N ALA A 58 2.22 -10.59 -5.67
CA ALA A 58 2.63 -9.21 -5.95
C ALA A 58 3.89 -9.14 -6.81
N THR A 59 3.94 -8.17 -7.71
CA THR A 59 5.15 -7.87 -8.48
C THR A 59 6.08 -6.99 -7.65
N TRP A 60 7.32 -7.42 -7.48
CA TRP A 60 8.37 -6.66 -6.84
C TRP A 60 9.29 -6.04 -7.88
N TYR A 61 9.45 -4.75 -7.82
CA TYR A 61 10.32 -3.98 -8.71
C TYR A 61 11.67 -3.74 -8.03
N LEU A 62 12.73 -4.35 -8.58
CA LEU A 62 14.12 -4.18 -8.15
C LEU A 62 14.95 -3.74 -9.37
N LEU A 63 14.92 -2.44 -9.68
CA LEU A 63 15.41 -1.89 -10.95
C LEU A 63 16.92 -2.03 -11.14
N ASN A 64 17.69 -2.16 -10.05
CA ASN A 64 19.13 -2.32 -10.08
C ASN A 64 19.59 -3.79 -10.12
N GLU A 65 18.66 -4.72 -10.18
CA GLU A 65 19.02 -6.12 -10.37
C GLU A 65 19.75 -6.33 -11.72
N PRO A 66 20.87 -7.06 -11.73
CA PRO A 66 21.62 -7.28 -12.97
C PRO A 66 20.90 -8.22 -13.94
N ASP A 67 20.14 -9.16 -13.41
CA ASP A 67 19.30 -10.05 -14.21
C ASP A 67 17.94 -9.41 -14.46
N ASN A 68 17.65 -9.14 -15.72
CA ASN A 68 16.38 -8.54 -16.13
C ASN A 68 15.16 -9.39 -15.69
N ALA A 69 15.30 -10.70 -15.58
CA ALA A 69 14.23 -11.58 -15.13
C ALA A 69 13.84 -11.37 -13.64
N ASN A 70 14.72 -10.73 -12.86
CA ASN A 70 14.49 -10.45 -11.44
C ASN A 70 14.06 -9.01 -11.17
N LYS A 71 14.09 -8.12 -12.17
CA LYS A 71 13.75 -6.70 -11.98
C LYS A 71 12.28 -6.45 -11.64
N ASP A 72 11.38 -7.30 -12.10
CA ASP A 72 9.94 -7.20 -11.89
C ASP A 72 9.33 -8.56 -11.56
N LYS A 73 9.97 -9.29 -10.68
CA LYS A 73 9.60 -10.66 -10.35
C LYS A 73 8.33 -10.73 -9.52
N GLN A 74 7.45 -11.66 -9.89
CA GLN A 74 6.28 -12.01 -9.08
C GLN A 74 6.70 -12.87 -7.89
N ILE A 75 6.27 -12.53 -6.70
CA ILE A 75 6.63 -13.18 -5.45
C ILE A 75 5.44 -13.94 -4.86
N PHE A 76 5.65 -15.22 -4.54
CA PHE A 76 4.63 -16.07 -3.94
C PHE A 76 5.03 -16.54 -2.56
N TYR A 77 4.04 -16.59 -1.64
CA TYR A 77 4.21 -16.95 -0.23
C TYR A 77 3.51 -18.28 0.14
N TYR A 78 2.94 -19.00 -0.80
CA TYR A 78 2.34 -20.30 -0.52
C TYR A 78 3.41 -21.37 -0.25
N ARG A 79 3.00 -22.44 0.43
CA ARG A 79 3.91 -23.56 0.76
C ARG A 79 4.53 -24.17 -0.50
N GLY A 80 5.85 -24.25 -0.52
CA GLY A 80 6.62 -24.75 -1.66
C GLY A 80 7.03 -23.68 -2.68
N SER A 81 6.56 -22.43 -2.54
CA SER A 81 7.09 -21.29 -3.29
C SER A 81 8.42 -20.83 -2.71
N GLY A 82 9.19 -20.03 -3.50
CA GLY A 82 10.50 -19.54 -3.09
C GLY A 82 10.50 -18.73 -1.79
N ASN A 83 9.39 -18.03 -1.47
CA ASN A 83 9.24 -17.22 -0.27
C ASN A 83 8.17 -17.78 0.71
N GLY A 84 7.68 -19.00 0.43
CA GLY A 84 6.78 -19.72 1.30
C GLY A 84 7.51 -20.61 2.29
N TYR A 85 6.77 -21.49 2.97
CA TYR A 85 7.34 -22.43 3.92
C TYR A 85 8.22 -23.47 3.21
N THR A 86 9.50 -23.18 3.15
CA THR A 86 10.57 -24.10 2.73
C THR A 86 11.61 -24.27 3.82
N ASN A 87 11.72 -23.28 4.72
CA ASN A 87 12.63 -23.23 5.87
C ASN A 87 11.85 -22.77 7.11
N THR A 88 12.08 -23.40 8.24
CA THR A 88 11.38 -23.13 9.51
C THR A 88 11.66 -21.73 10.07
N MET A 89 12.72 -21.04 9.63
CA MET A 89 13.16 -19.76 10.19
C MET A 89 12.74 -18.55 9.35
N PHE A 90 12.71 -18.66 8.02
CA PHE A 90 12.60 -17.52 7.11
C PHE A 90 11.42 -17.69 6.15
N TRP A 91 10.21 -17.46 6.61
CA TRP A 91 9.04 -17.47 5.76
C TRP A 91 7.94 -16.54 6.30
N LEU A 92 7.15 -16.00 5.39
CA LEU A 92 6.05 -15.11 5.73
C LEU A 92 4.81 -15.93 6.12
N ARG A 93 4.56 -16.03 7.42
CA ARG A 93 3.52 -16.92 7.99
C ARG A 93 2.10 -16.55 7.60
N THR A 94 1.83 -15.28 7.38
CA THR A 94 0.50 -14.76 7.05
C THR A 94 0.20 -14.72 5.55
N GLY A 95 1.23 -14.89 4.70
CA GLY A 95 1.12 -14.68 3.25
C GLY A 95 0.90 -13.23 2.83
N ILE A 96 0.94 -12.30 3.79
CA ILE A 96 0.82 -10.84 3.58
C ILE A 96 1.92 -10.16 4.39
N GLY A 97 2.67 -9.26 3.75
CA GLY A 97 3.76 -8.52 4.36
C GLY A 97 3.69 -7.03 4.06
N VAL A 98 4.75 -6.32 4.45
CA VAL A 98 4.89 -4.88 4.22
C VAL A 98 5.89 -4.65 3.10
N MET A 99 5.45 -3.98 2.02
CA MET A 99 6.30 -3.58 0.90
C MET A 99 6.68 -2.09 0.94
N LYS A 100 6.01 -1.30 1.76
CA LYS A 100 6.14 0.16 1.83
C LYS A 100 7.58 0.68 1.99
N PHE A 101 8.47 -0.11 2.58
CA PHE A 101 9.86 0.27 2.85
C PHE A 101 10.85 -0.33 1.86
N VAL A 102 10.38 -1.07 0.86
CA VAL A 102 11.23 -1.56 -0.23
C VAL A 102 11.41 -0.45 -1.25
N HIS A 103 12.65 -0.19 -1.63
CA HIS A 103 12.96 0.79 -2.67
C HIS A 103 13.25 0.04 -3.98
N PRO A 104 12.79 0.56 -5.13
CA PRO A 104 13.07 -0.08 -6.42
C PRO A 104 14.57 -0.24 -6.74
N ASP A 105 15.42 0.62 -6.17
CA ASP A 105 16.86 0.56 -6.34
C ASP A 105 17.57 -0.34 -5.31
N ASP A 106 16.82 -0.95 -4.39
CA ASP A 106 17.40 -1.99 -3.52
C ASP A 106 17.79 -3.19 -4.40
N THR A 107 18.95 -3.78 -4.12
CA THR A 107 19.43 -5.01 -4.77
C THR A 107 19.64 -6.07 -3.73
N ASN A 108 19.23 -7.28 -4.05
CA ASN A 108 19.52 -8.46 -3.25
C ASN A 108 20.38 -9.39 -4.11
N ARG A 109 21.65 -9.00 -4.25
CA ARG A 109 22.67 -9.82 -4.88
C ARG A 109 23.25 -10.79 -3.84
N ASP A 110 24.00 -11.77 -4.31
CA ASP A 110 24.77 -12.67 -3.44
C ASP A 110 25.50 -11.89 -2.33
N GLU A 111 25.72 -12.53 -1.20
CA GLU A 111 26.21 -11.97 0.09
C GLU A 111 27.27 -10.87 0.04
N LYS A 112 27.91 -10.66 -1.12
CA LYS A 112 28.96 -9.64 -1.33
C LYS A 112 28.48 -8.34 -1.95
N ASP A 113 27.29 -8.33 -2.58
CA ASP A 113 26.80 -7.21 -3.39
C ASP A 113 25.39 -6.76 -3.01
N GLU A 114 24.93 -7.13 -1.81
CA GLU A 114 23.67 -6.63 -1.28
C GLU A 114 23.77 -5.13 -1.06
N TYR A 115 22.86 -4.38 -1.69
CA TYR A 115 22.76 -2.94 -1.53
C TYR A 115 21.34 -2.56 -1.19
N ILE A 116 21.15 -2.17 0.06
CA ILE A 116 19.87 -1.66 0.56
C ILE A 116 20.03 -0.18 0.83
N LEU A 117 19.25 0.62 0.13
CA LEU A 117 19.24 2.08 0.33
C LEU A 117 18.82 2.42 1.75
N LYS A 118 19.62 3.26 2.42
CA LYS A 118 19.24 3.80 3.71
C LYS A 118 18.03 4.69 3.55
N LYS A 119 16.91 4.26 4.12
CA LYS A 119 15.65 4.99 4.13
C LYS A 119 15.56 5.87 5.37
N ALA A 120 14.96 7.04 5.21
CA ALA A 120 14.61 7.86 6.37
C ALA A 120 13.46 7.20 7.14
N GLU A 121 13.61 7.08 8.44
CA GLU A 121 12.54 6.64 9.35
C GLU A 121 11.95 7.88 10.04
N PRO A 122 10.89 8.49 9.47
CA PRO A 122 10.31 9.69 10.03
C PRO A 122 9.56 9.34 11.32
N ALA A 123 9.92 9.99 12.42
CA ALA A 123 9.17 9.91 13.68
C ALA A 123 7.80 10.60 13.54
N ILE A 124 7.76 11.74 12.84
CA ILE A 124 6.55 12.48 12.51
C ILE A 124 6.63 12.87 11.04
N ARG A 125 5.56 12.62 10.30
CA ARG A 125 5.47 12.99 8.88
C ARG A 125 4.76 14.33 8.73
N TYR A 126 5.15 15.13 7.75
CA TYR A 126 4.52 16.42 7.48
C TYR A 126 3.00 16.32 7.28
N ALA A 127 2.53 15.24 6.64
CA ALA A 127 1.10 14.98 6.49
C ALA A 127 0.36 14.86 7.84
N GLU A 128 1.02 14.31 8.86
CA GLU A 128 0.47 14.21 10.22
C GLU A 128 0.34 15.61 10.86
N ILE A 129 1.35 16.46 10.69
CA ILE A 129 1.29 17.85 11.13
C ILE A 129 0.11 18.58 10.47
N LEU A 130 -0.10 18.39 9.16
CA LEU A 130 -1.23 18.99 8.44
C LEU A 130 -2.59 18.49 8.95
N LEU A 131 -2.70 17.20 9.28
CA LEU A 131 -3.93 16.63 9.83
C LEU A 131 -4.21 17.17 11.24
N ILE A 132 -3.19 17.23 12.11
CA ILE A 132 -3.31 17.83 13.45
C ILE A 132 -3.71 19.30 13.34
N TYR A 133 -3.11 20.02 12.41
CA TYR A 133 -3.46 21.42 12.16
C TYR A 133 -4.91 21.58 11.68
N ALA A 134 -5.35 20.73 10.76
CA ALA A 134 -6.73 20.71 10.28
C ALA A 134 -7.73 20.39 11.40
N GLU A 135 -7.39 19.43 12.27
CA GLU A 135 -8.18 19.10 13.46
C GLU A 135 -8.27 20.27 14.43
N ALA A 136 -7.14 20.90 14.76
CA ALA A 136 -7.10 22.08 15.60
C ALA A 136 -7.96 23.24 15.04
N LEU A 137 -7.88 23.47 13.73
CA LEU A 137 -8.73 24.46 13.06
C LEU A 137 -10.22 24.08 13.10
N ASN A 138 -10.51 22.78 13.08
CA ASN A 138 -11.88 22.27 13.16
C ASN A 138 -12.50 22.51 14.53
N GLU A 139 -11.71 22.54 15.61
CA GLU A 139 -12.17 22.82 16.96
C GLU A 139 -12.35 24.32 17.24
N LEU A 140 -11.74 25.19 16.42
CA LEU A 140 -11.91 26.63 16.56
C LEU A 140 -13.28 27.06 16.07
N THR A 141 -13.88 27.98 16.83
CA THR A 141 -15.14 28.66 16.48
C THR A 141 -14.88 30.11 16.15
N GLY A 142 -15.67 30.68 15.23
CA GLY A 142 -15.54 32.09 14.81
C GLY A 142 -14.88 32.24 13.46
N SER A 143 -14.32 33.42 13.21
CA SER A 143 -13.62 33.75 11.97
C SER A 143 -12.11 33.74 12.19
N TYR A 144 -11.39 33.02 11.35
CA TYR A 144 -9.93 33.01 11.40
C TYR A 144 -9.35 32.91 9.99
N THR A 145 -8.13 33.38 9.85
CA THR A 145 -7.44 33.41 8.56
C THR A 145 -6.29 32.41 8.56
N VAL A 146 -6.23 31.61 7.51
CA VAL A 146 -5.19 30.59 7.30
C VAL A 146 -4.41 30.94 6.05
N ALA A 147 -3.08 31.00 6.15
CA ALA A 147 -2.22 31.18 4.99
C ALA A 147 -2.10 29.87 4.19
N SER A 148 -1.98 30.00 2.87
CA SER A 148 -1.58 28.88 2.03
C SER A 148 -0.16 28.40 2.40
N TRP A 149 0.21 27.20 1.99
CA TRP A 149 1.50 26.58 2.28
C TRP A 149 2.72 27.43 1.81
N ASN A 150 2.54 28.24 0.78
CA ASN A 150 3.56 29.16 0.24
C ASN A 150 3.43 30.59 0.77
N GLY A 151 2.44 30.87 1.62
CA GLY A 151 2.18 32.18 2.21
C GLY A 151 1.58 33.22 1.26
N GLU A 152 1.37 32.90 -0.02
CA GLU A 152 0.89 33.88 -1.02
C GLU A 152 -0.60 34.15 -0.95
N THR A 153 -1.37 33.20 -0.46
CA THR A 153 -2.83 33.32 -0.38
C THR A 153 -3.31 33.21 1.08
N GLN A 154 -4.24 34.05 1.45
CA GLN A 154 -4.91 34.01 2.75
C GLN A 154 -6.34 33.50 2.54
N TYR A 155 -6.73 32.49 3.32
CA TYR A 155 -8.08 31.96 3.33
C TYR A 155 -8.77 32.36 4.63
N THR A 156 -9.91 33.04 4.54
CA THR A 156 -10.76 33.32 5.71
C THR A 156 -11.78 32.20 5.85
N ILE A 157 -11.76 31.54 6.99
CA ILE A 157 -12.71 30.47 7.34
C ILE A 157 -13.61 31.01 8.42
N GLN A 158 -14.92 30.92 8.18
CA GLN A 158 -15.95 31.35 9.12
C GLN A 158 -16.77 30.14 9.54
N ARG A 159 -16.84 29.89 10.84
CA ARG A 159 -17.63 28.81 11.41
C ARG A 159 -18.69 29.34 12.33
N ASP A 160 -19.95 28.98 12.07
CA ASP A 160 -21.07 29.27 12.94
C ASP A 160 -21.26 28.11 13.93
N ILE A 161 -21.25 28.45 15.23
CA ILE A 161 -21.51 27.51 16.32
C ILE A 161 -22.87 26.81 16.16
N ASN A 162 -23.84 27.43 15.48
CA ASN A 162 -25.17 26.87 15.32
C ASN A 162 -25.26 25.77 14.23
N GLU A 163 -24.31 25.72 13.29
CA GLU A 163 -24.23 24.66 12.29
C GLU A 163 -23.57 23.39 12.83
N MET A 164 -22.75 23.50 13.88
CA MET A 164 -22.07 22.35 14.49
C MET A 164 -22.94 21.55 15.48
N LYS A 165 -24.12 22.05 15.81
CA LYS A 165 -25.07 21.40 16.74
C LYS A 165 -26.21 20.64 16.06
N LYS A 166 -26.16 20.53 14.74
CA LYS A 166 -27.10 19.72 13.94
C LYS A 166 -26.43 18.40 13.54
#